data_63b9fe4dede75905e1fb92ba000ca263
#
_entry.id   63b9fe4dede75905e1fb92ba000ca263
#
_cell.length_a   1.000
_cell.length_b   1.000
_cell.length_c   1.000
_cell.angle_alpha   90.00
_cell.angle_beta   90.00
_cell.angle_gamma   90.00
#
_symmetry.space_group_name_H-M   'P 1'
#
loop_
_entity.id
_entity.type
_entity.pdbx_description
1 polymer ?
#
loop_
_entity_poly.entity_id
_entity_poly.type
_entity_poly.pdbx_seq_one_letter_code
_entity_poly.pdbx_strand_id
1 'polypeptide(L)'
;MKKLAEAAAEAIDVAGVKLATLAIDSVKELLSRWRRKRIAVLADDVFQAIGLDKAGIYVKSLLNLIEYPPQDYEKMVVIAATSEGVSRREIGRHRWAEIMPIWNMSRRGFEELYEKLPDPKPPVDEVWRLTGGNPYMLERLYKAKWNVNIIINRLIGEKEITPSFTNTWRNWLEKAVEDPDNLWSADTPEELVDRLIAKNLIVYNMYNRDPVFWIDQPPPEKDLELGIGKHVAWQTPLHREAARRCLTAEDRLQ
;
A
#
# COMPACT_ATOMS: atom_id res chain seq x y z
N MET A 1 28.75 -2.88 -21.60
CA MET A 1 27.33 -2.95 -21.21
C MET A 1 27.11 -2.70 -19.71
N LYS A 2 27.84 -3.36 -18.78
CA LYS A 2 27.71 -3.15 -17.34
C LYS A 2 27.92 -1.69 -16.88
N LYS A 3 28.99 -1.03 -17.38
CA LYS A 3 29.26 0.40 -17.10
C LYS A 3 28.22 1.37 -17.64
N LEU A 4 27.52 1.03 -18.72
CA LEU A 4 26.44 1.86 -19.27
C LEU A 4 25.16 1.71 -18.41
N ALA A 5 24.90 0.51 -17.91
CA ALA A 5 23.78 0.24 -17.00
C ALA A 5 24.01 0.91 -15.62
N GLU A 6 25.24 0.89 -15.10
CA GLU A 6 25.63 1.59 -13.88
C GLU A 6 25.52 3.11 -14.04
N ALA A 7 25.99 3.67 -15.14
CA ALA A 7 25.87 5.11 -15.42
C ALA A 7 24.41 5.55 -15.67
N ALA A 8 23.59 4.70 -16.28
CA ALA A 8 22.15 4.96 -16.44
C ALA A 8 21.42 4.89 -15.10
N ALA A 9 21.73 3.91 -14.23
CA ALA A 9 21.18 3.81 -12.88
C ALA A 9 21.58 5.03 -12.03
N GLU A 10 22.83 5.45 -12.10
CA GLU A 10 23.33 6.65 -11.40
C GLU A 10 22.68 7.95 -11.91
N ALA A 11 22.41 8.05 -13.22
CA ALA A 11 21.70 9.19 -13.81
C ALA A 11 20.22 9.24 -13.40
N ILE A 12 19.55 8.08 -13.31
CA ILE A 12 18.17 7.97 -12.80
C ILE A 12 18.14 8.32 -11.31
N ASP A 13 19.14 7.90 -10.57
CA ASP A 13 19.32 8.15 -9.15
C ASP A 13 19.46 9.66 -8.86
N VAL A 14 20.29 10.33 -9.62
CA VAL A 14 20.47 11.79 -9.54
C VAL A 14 19.20 12.54 -9.97
N ALA A 15 18.44 12.01 -10.95
CA ALA A 15 17.19 12.63 -11.40
C ALA A 15 16.09 12.60 -10.33
N GLY A 16 15.93 11.47 -9.63
CA GLY A 16 14.93 11.33 -8.55
C GLY A 16 15.20 12.29 -7.38
N VAL A 17 16.45 12.38 -6.92
CA VAL A 17 16.86 13.34 -5.87
C VAL A 17 16.66 14.78 -6.33
N LYS A 18 17.00 15.12 -7.57
CA LYS A 18 16.78 16.46 -8.14
C LYS A 18 15.29 16.79 -8.21
N LEU A 19 14.44 15.85 -8.59
CA LEU A 19 12.99 16.06 -8.66
C LEU A 19 12.39 16.33 -7.28
N ALA A 20 12.80 15.57 -6.27
CA ALA A 20 12.38 15.77 -4.90
C ALA A 20 12.85 17.15 -4.35
N THR A 21 14.10 17.52 -4.62
CA THR A 21 14.65 18.82 -4.24
C THR A 21 13.90 19.96 -4.93
N LEU A 22 13.65 19.83 -6.25
CA LEU A 22 12.90 20.84 -7.02
C LEU A 22 11.46 21.00 -6.51
N ALA A 23 10.79 19.89 -6.16
CA ALA A 23 9.44 19.94 -5.60
C ALA A 23 9.44 20.72 -4.27
N ILE A 24 10.41 20.45 -3.39
CA ILE A 24 10.53 21.12 -2.10
C ILE A 24 10.91 22.59 -2.27
N ASP A 25 11.83 22.91 -3.18
CA ASP A 25 12.23 24.29 -3.45
C ASP A 25 11.08 25.07 -4.09
N SER A 26 10.26 24.43 -4.94
CA SER A 26 9.04 25.02 -5.47
C SER A 26 8.03 25.33 -4.35
N VAL A 27 7.87 24.41 -3.39
CA VAL A 27 7.04 24.65 -2.19
C VAL A 27 7.59 25.82 -1.40
N LYS A 28 8.90 25.88 -1.14
CA LYS A 28 9.54 27.01 -0.44
C LYS A 28 9.31 28.33 -1.18
N GLU A 29 9.45 28.35 -2.49
CA GLU A 29 9.23 29.55 -3.31
C GLU A 29 7.77 29.99 -3.26
N LEU A 30 6.82 29.08 -3.40
CA LEU A 30 5.39 29.36 -3.24
C LEU A 30 5.08 29.93 -1.85
N LEU A 31 5.63 29.32 -0.81
CA LEU A 31 5.47 29.78 0.57
C LEU A 31 6.05 31.17 0.78
N SER A 32 7.20 31.47 0.16
CA SER A 32 7.83 32.78 0.27
C SER A 32 7.03 33.91 -0.39
N ARG A 33 6.26 33.58 -1.44
CA ARG A 33 5.39 34.54 -2.14
C ARG A 33 4.04 34.74 -1.45
N TRP A 34 3.55 33.74 -0.72
CA TRP A 34 2.25 33.77 -0.05
C TRP A 34 2.43 34.15 1.42
N ARG A 35 2.15 35.35 1.80
CA ARG A 35 2.18 35.87 3.20
C ARG A 35 1.10 35.22 4.08
N ARG A 36 0.89 33.90 3.94
CA ARG A 36 -0.11 33.17 4.74
C ARG A 36 0.55 32.49 5.93
N LYS A 37 -0.07 32.64 7.10
CA LYS A 37 0.45 32.13 8.37
C LYS A 37 0.05 30.70 8.68
N ARG A 38 -0.92 30.12 7.94
CA ARG A 38 -1.41 28.75 8.10
C ARG A 38 -1.26 28.01 6.78
N ILE A 39 -0.54 26.90 6.80
CA ILE A 39 -0.10 26.21 5.61
C ILE A 39 -0.38 24.70 5.78
N ALA A 40 -0.96 24.09 4.76
CA ALA A 40 -1.04 22.63 4.62
C ALA A 40 -0.32 22.23 3.33
N VAL A 41 0.67 21.34 3.45
CA VAL A 41 1.34 20.73 2.31
C VAL A 41 0.79 19.31 2.18
N LEU A 42 0.18 19.00 1.05
CA LEU A 42 -0.35 17.68 0.73
C LEU A 42 0.53 17.09 -0.37
N ALA A 43 1.11 15.95 -0.11
CA ALA A 43 1.99 15.23 -1.03
C ALA A 43 1.46 13.80 -1.22
N ASP A 44 1.09 13.46 -2.45
CA ASP A 44 0.54 12.17 -2.81
C ASP A 44 1.52 11.39 -3.71
N ASP A 45 1.65 10.07 -3.48
CA ASP A 45 2.49 9.13 -4.25
C ASP A 45 3.97 9.56 -4.43
N VAL A 46 4.47 10.43 -3.58
CA VAL A 46 5.82 11.02 -3.74
C VAL A 46 6.91 9.98 -3.62
N PHE A 47 6.71 8.97 -2.75
CA PHE A 47 7.68 7.91 -2.52
C PHE A 47 7.82 7.00 -3.73
N GLN A 48 6.75 6.79 -4.51
CA GLN A 48 6.81 6.09 -5.79
C GLN A 48 7.64 6.87 -6.82
N ALA A 49 7.42 8.19 -6.89
CA ALA A 49 8.07 9.03 -7.88
C ALA A 49 9.59 9.16 -7.69
N ILE A 50 10.07 9.12 -6.43
CA ILE A 50 11.49 9.31 -6.10
C ILE A 50 12.26 8.00 -5.85
N GLY A 51 11.55 6.88 -5.73
CA GLY A 51 12.09 5.59 -5.31
C GLY A 51 12.09 5.42 -3.78
N LEU A 52 11.75 4.21 -3.34
CA LEU A 52 11.60 3.87 -1.92
C LEU A 52 12.91 3.94 -1.13
N ASP A 53 14.03 3.67 -1.78
CA ASP A 53 15.39 3.78 -1.24
C ASP A 53 15.74 5.22 -0.81
N LYS A 54 15.07 6.21 -1.40
CA LYS A 54 15.25 7.65 -1.11
C LYS A 54 14.15 8.25 -0.24
N ALA A 55 13.16 7.45 0.14
CA ALA A 55 12.05 7.91 0.97
C ALA A 55 12.53 8.64 2.24
N GLY A 56 13.59 8.13 2.89
CA GLY A 56 14.19 8.76 4.06
C GLY A 56 14.75 10.16 3.81
N ILE A 57 15.35 10.41 2.64
CA ILE A 57 15.88 11.75 2.25
C ILE A 57 14.70 12.71 2.06
N TYR A 58 13.63 12.25 1.41
CA TYR A 58 12.46 13.08 1.17
C TYR A 58 11.72 13.43 2.47
N VAL A 59 11.51 12.45 3.35
CA VAL A 59 10.92 12.69 4.69
C VAL A 59 11.74 13.71 5.45
N LYS A 60 13.07 13.58 5.47
CA LYS A 60 13.95 14.57 6.10
C LYS A 60 13.82 15.96 5.48
N SER A 61 13.63 16.04 4.18
CA SER A 61 13.44 17.33 3.49
C SER A 61 12.08 17.94 3.79
N LEU A 62 11.02 17.16 3.92
CA LEU A 62 9.72 17.64 4.40
C LEU A 62 9.78 18.12 5.85
N LEU A 63 10.51 17.39 6.72
CA LEU A 63 10.75 17.81 8.09
C LEU A 63 11.51 19.14 8.18
N ASN A 64 12.49 19.36 7.30
CA ASN A 64 13.21 20.61 7.22
C ASN A 64 12.29 21.81 6.88
N LEU A 65 11.19 21.61 6.14
CA LEU A 65 10.19 22.66 5.93
C LEU A 65 9.51 23.09 7.24
N ILE A 66 9.33 22.14 8.16
CA ILE A 66 8.69 22.39 9.46
C ILE A 66 9.71 23.00 10.44
N GLU A 67 10.93 22.46 10.48
CA GLU A 67 11.98 22.90 11.42
C GLU A 67 12.64 24.22 11.01
N TYR A 68 12.80 24.44 9.71
CA TYR A 68 13.47 25.64 9.13
C TYR A 68 12.60 26.26 8.04
N PRO A 69 11.46 26.84 8.41
CA PRO A 69 10.55 27.41 7.44
C PRO A 69 11.16 28.61 6.74
N PRO A 70 10.84 28.86 5.46
CA PRO A 70 11.35 30.00 4.72
C PRO A 70 10.80 31.35 5.19
N GLN A 71 9.77 31.34 6.04
CA GLN A 71 9.11 32.51 6.63
C GLN A 71 8.50 32.17 7.98
N ASP A 72 8.17 33.22 8.77
CA ASP A 72 7.35 33.05 9.98
C ASP A 72 5.93 32.62 9.61
N TYR A 73 5.52 31.46 10.12
CA TYR A 73 4.15 30.96 10.02
C TYR A 73 3.60 30.62 11.41
N GLU A 74 2.28 30.65 11.55
CA GLU A 74 1.61 30.28 12.81
C GLU A 74 1.43 28.77 12.93
N LYS A 75 1.07 28.10 11.83
CA LYS A 75 0.84 26.65 11.78
C LYS A 75 1.23 26.10 10.40
N MET A 76 1.96 25.00 10.42
CA MET A 76 2.24 24.19 9.24
C MET A 76 1.90 22.74 9.50
N VAL A 77 1.22 22.10 8.55
CA VAL A 77 0.95 20.67 8.53
C VAL A 77 1.46 20.13 7.20
N VAL A 78 2.21 19.04 7.27
CA VAL A 78 2.66 18.32 6.08
C VAL A 78 2.06 16.92 6.15
N ILE A 79 1.29 16.54 5.12
CA ILE A 79 0.66 15.23 4.97
C ILE A 79 1.22 14.60 3.71
N ALA A 80 1.87 13.44 3.86
CA ALA A 80 2.31 12.62 2.76
C ALA A 80 1.52 11.31 2.74
N ALA A 81 0.82 11.06 1.63
CA ALA A 81 0.13 9.80 1.41
C ALA A 81 1.02 8.82 0.63
N THR A 82 0.91 7.55 0.96
CA THR A 82 1.62 6.45 0.28
C THR A 82 0.81 5.17 0.36
N SER A 83 0.78 4.41 -0.73
CA SER A 83 0.16 3.08 -0.80
C SER A 83 1.17 1.94 -0.55
N GLU A 84 2.43 2.26 -0.30
CA GLU A 84 3.54 1.33 -0.24
C GLU A 84 3.79 0.83 1.19
N GLY A 85 3.65 -0.47 1.43
CA GLY A 85 3.95 -1.08 2.74
C GLY A 85 5.40 -0.88 3.20
N VAL A 86 6.33 -0.76 2.26
CA VAL A 86 7.76 -0.50 2.52
C VAL A 86 8.00 0.89 3.11
N SER A 87 7.21 1.90 2.70
CA SER A 87 7.33 3.28 3.18
C SER A 87 7.21 3.39 4.70
N ARG A 88 6.42 2.52 5.32
CA ARG A 88 6.22 2.50 6.78
C ARG A 88 7.54 2.31 7.54
N ARG A 89 8.42 1.42 7.04
CA ARG A 89 9.71 1.14 7.67
C ARG A 89 10.63 2.35 7.60
N GLU A 90 10.62 3.06 6.49
CA GLU A 90 11.47 4.24 6.27
C GLU A 90 10.96 5.49 7.01
N ILE A 91 9.64 5.73 7.01
CA ILE A 91 9.03 6.90 7.65
C ILE A 91 9.05 6.76 9.18
N GLY A 92 8.76 5.58 9.72
CA GLY A 92 8.66 5.33 11.16
C GLY A 92 9.95 5.55 11.96
N ARG A 93 11.08 5.72 11.29
CA ARG A 93 12.37 6.06 11.93
C ARG A 93 12.46 7.52 12.36
N HIS A 94 11.58 8.39 11.87
CA HIS A 94 11.66 9.83 12.10
C HIS A 94 10.78 10.25 13.28
N ARG A 95 11.37 10.91 14.27
CA ARG A 95 10.72 11.31 15.52
C ARG A 95 9.46 12.19 15.34
N TRP A 96 9.39 12.96 14.28
CA TRP A 96 8.32 13.91 14.01
C TRP A 96 7.29 13.41 13.01
N ALA A 97 7.45 12.19 12.49
CA ALA A 97 6.51 11.59 11.55
C ALA A 97 5.56 10.66 12.30
N GLU A 98 4.29 10.97 12.25
CA GLU A 98 3.22 10.09 12.69
C GLU A 98 2.65 9.36 11.49
N ILE A 99 2.53 8.04 11.59
CA ILE A 99 1.96 7.21 10.53
C ILE A 99 0.56 6.78 10.99
N MET A 100 -0.44 7.22 10.25
CA MET A 100 -1.83 6.80 10.45
C MET A 100 -2.30 6.00 9.23
N PRO A 101 -2.56 4.70 9.36
CA PRO A 101 -3.09 3.90 8.27
C PRO A 101 -4.56 4.24 7.98
N ILE A 102 -4.93 4.11 6.70
CA ILE A 102 -6.32 4.10 6.24
C ILE A 102 -6.65 2.67 5.88
N TRP A 103 -7.73 2.14 6.45
CA TRP A 103 -8.25 0.84 6.03
C TRP A 103 -9.23 0.98 4.88
N ASN A 104 -9.68 -0.16 4.35
CA ASN A 104 -10.76 -0.21 3.37
C ASN A 104 -12.05 0.42 3.94
N MET A 105 -13.00 0.75 3.08
CA MET A 105 -14.25 1.40 3.46
C MET A 105 -15.04 0.57 4.48
N SER A 106 -15.78 1.25 5.33
CA SER A 106 -16.79 0.61 6.17
C SER A 106 -17.84 -0.09 5.30
N ARG A 107 -18.50 -1.10 5.88
CA ARG A 107 -19.59 -1.79 5.19
C ARG A 107 -20.62 -0.80 4.63
N ARG A 108 -21.06 0.13 5.46
CA ARG A 108 -22.02 1.17 5.08
C ARG A 108 -21.49 2.06 3.94
N GLY A 109 -20.26 2.56 4.06
CA GLY A 109 -19.67 3.42 3.02
C GLY A 109 -19.52 2.69 1.70
N PHE A 110 -19.16 1.40 1.76
CA PHE A 110 -19.07 0.56 0.58
C PHE A 110 -20.44 0.34 -0.09
N GLU A 111 -21.49 0.09 0.67
CA GLU A 111 -22.86 -0.04 0.16
C GLU A 111 -23.34 1.25 -0.51
N GLU A 112 -23.14 2.39 0.14
CA GLU A 112 -23.49 3.71 -0.44
C GLU A 112 -22.74 3.99 -1.76
N LEU A 113 -21.48 3.56 -1.87
CA LEU A 113 -20.71 3.66 -3.13
C LEU A 113 -21.24 2.67 -4.17
N TYR A 114 -21.49 1.42 -3.75
CA TYR A 114 -21.97 0.37 -4.62
C TYR A 114 -23.34 0.69 -5.25
N GLU A 115 -24.25 1.29 -4.49
CA GLU A 115 -25.58 1.69 -4.99
C GLU A 115 -25.52 2.71 -6.14
N LYS A 116 -24.45 3.52 -6.18
CA LYS A 116 -24.25 4.49 -7.28
C LYS A 116 -23.83 3.84 -8.61
N LEU A 117 -23.45 2.57 -8.59
CA LEU A 117 -23.08 1.85 -9.81
C LEU A 117 -24.34 1.42 -10.57
N PRO A 118 -24.34 1.53 -11.92
CA PRO A 118 -25.48 1.13 -12.73
C PRO A 118 -25.67 -0.39 -12.77
N ASP A 119 -26.90 -0.81 -12.97
CA ASP A 119 -27.26 -2.22 -13.23
C ASP A 119 -26.89 -2.64 -14.68
N PRO A 120 -26.71 -3.97 -14.94
CA PRO A 120 -26.81 -5.06 -13.98
C PRO A 120 -25.56 -5.23 -13.13
N LYS A 121 -25.74 -5.54 -11.84
CA LYS A 121 -24.67 -5.76 -10.88
C LYS A 121 -24.97 -6.94 -9.96
N PRO A 122 -23.95 -7.69 -9.46
CA PRO A 122 -24.12 -8.79 -8.52
C PRO A 122 -24.68 -8.32 -7.17
N PRO A 123 -25.13 -9.20 -6.29
CA PRO A 123 -25.47 -8.85 -4.92
C PRO A 123 -24.29 -8.18 -4.19
N VAL A 124 -24.57 -7.15 -3.41
CA VAL A 124 -23.54 -6.38 -2.71
C VAL A 124 -22.69 -7.24 -1.77
N ASP A 125 -23.30 -8.26 -1.15
CA ASP A 125 -22.59 -9.20 -0.26
C ASP A 125 -21.52 -10.01 -0.98
N GLU A 126 -21.78 -10.44 -2.21
CA GLU A 126 -20.79 -11.15 -3.03
C GLU A 126 -19.61 -10.25 -3.35
N VAL A 127 -19.89 -9.02 -3.74
CA VAL A 127 -18.84 -8.05 -4.09
C VAL A 127 -18.04 -7.63 -2.84
N TRP A 128 -18.70 -7.50 -1.70
CA TRP A 128 -18.03 -7.25 -0.42
C TRP A 128 -17.04 -8.37 -0.06
N ARG A 129 -17.47 -9.64 -0.16
CA ARG A 129 -16.58 -10.79 0.12
C ARG A 129 -15.38 -10.86 -0.80
N LEU A 130 -15.48 -10.34 -2.03
CA LEU A 130 -14.38 -10.30 -2.98
C LEU A 130 -13.43 -9.12 -2.72
N THR A 131 -13.96 -7.96 -2.36
CA THR A 131 -13.19 -6.72 -2.26
C THR A 131 -12.72 -6.39 -0.85
N GLY A 132 -13.40 -6.90 0.18
CA GLY A 132 -13.14 -6.51 1.57
C GLY A 132 -13.38 -5.02 1.83
N GLY A 133 -14.28 -4.38 1.06
CA GLY A 133 -14.56 -2.95 1.14
C GLY A 133 -13.54 -2.06 0.39
N ASN A 134 -12.63 -2.65 -0.40
CA ASN A 134 -11.65 -1.88 -1.15
C ASN A 134 -12.28 -1.21 -2.38
N PRO A 135 -12.32 0.14 -2.46
CA PRO A 135 -12.99 0.85 -3.56
C PRO A 135 -12.27 0.67 -4.90
N TYR A 136 -10.94 0.51 -4.90
CA TYR A 136 -10.19 0.26 -6.13
C TYR A 136 -10.50 -1.12 -6.72
N MET A 137 -10.64 -2.15 -5.87
CA MET A 137 -11.04 -3.48 -6.34
C MET A 137 -12.49 -3.49 -6.82
N LEU A 138 -13.39 -2.69 -6.21
CA LEU A 138 -14.74 -2.50 -6.70
C LEU A 138 -14.75 -1.90 -8.11
N GLU A 139 -13.97 -0.84 -8.33
CA GLU A 139 -13.82 -0.22 -9.65
C GLU A 139 -13.29 -1.20 -10.69
N ARG A 140 -12.27 -1.99 -10.33
CA ARG A 140 -11.69 -3.01 -11.23
C ARG A 140 -12.70 -4.09 -11.60
N LEU A 141 -13.48 -4.58 -10.65
CA LEU A 141 -14.54 -5.56 -10.90
C LEU A 141 -15.62 -4.99 -11.82
N TYR A 142 -16.06 -3.76 -11.57
CA TYR A 142 -17.02 -3.07 -12.42
C TYR A 142 -16.50 -2.94 -13.87
N LYS A 143 -15.26 -2.44 -14.06
CA LYS A 143 -14.61 -2.32 -15.38
C LYS A 143 -14.43 -3.66 -16.09
N ALA A 144 -14.26 -4.74 -15.34
CA ALA A 144 -14.17 -6.11 -15.85
C ALA A 144 -15.56 -6.75 -16.06
N LYS A 145 -16.65 -5.97 -15.98
CA LYS A 145 -18.04 -6.48 -16.06
C LYS A 145 -18.29 -7.63 -15.08
N TRP A 146 -17.80 -7.46 -13.88
CA TRP A 146 -17.91 -8.40 -12.75
C TRP A 146 -17.22 -9.76 -12.97
N ASN A 147 -16.35 -9.85 -13.97
CA ASN A 147 -15.58 -11.08 -14.21
C ASN A 147 -14.40 -11.19 -13.25
N VAL A 148 -14.61 -11.93 -12.17
CA VAL A 148 -13.62 -12.16 -11.11
C VAL A 148 -12.33 -12.79 -11.65
N ASN A 149 -12.44 -13.72 -12.63
CA ASN A 149 -11.29 -14.40 -13.20
C ASN A 149 -10.32 -13.44 -13.91
N ILE A 150 -10.87 -12.41 -14.57
CA ILE A 150 -10.04 -11.38 -15.21
C ILE A 150 -9.24 -10.63 -14.15
N ILE A 151 -9.86 -10.28 -13.02
CA ILE A 151 -9.17 -9.54 -11.94
C ILE A 151 -8.10 -10.40 -11.29
N ILE A 152 -8.40 -11.65 -10.97
CA ILE A 152 -7.43 -12.57 -10.36
C ILE A 152 -6.22 -12.78 -11.29
N ASN A 153 -6.45 -13.05 -12.58
CA ASN A 153 -5.35 -13.23 -13.54
C ASN A 153 -4.49 -11.97 -13.70
N ARG A 154 -5.11 -10.78 -13.67
CA ARG A 154 -4.37 -9.52 -13.65
C ARG A 154 -3.54 -9.37 -12.37
N LEU A 155 -4.12 -9.65 -11.21
CA LEU A 155 -3.38 -9.60 -9.94
C LEU A 155 -2.18 -10.56 -9.94
N ILE A 156 -2.33 -11.78 -10.45
CA ILE A 156 -1.24 -12.75 -10.59
C ILE A 156 -0.09 -12.15 -11.41
N GLY A 157 -0.42 -11.55 -12.56
CA GLY A 157 0.59 -10.91 -13.42
C GLY A 157 1.20 -9.65 -12.82
N GLU A 158 0.37 -8.71 -12.35
CA GLU A 158 0.80 -7.41 -11.78
C GLU A 158 1.63 -7.59 -10.50
N LYS A 159 1.29 -8.59 -9.69
CA LYS A 159 2.01 -8.90 -8.43
C LYS A 159 3.11 -9.94 -8.63
N GLU A 160 3.32 -10.39 -9.86
CA GLU A 160 4.36 -11.37 -10.20
C GLU A 160 4.30 -12.61 -9.28
N ILE A 161 3.10 -13.18 -9.09
CA ILE A 161 2.92 -14.42 -8.33
C ILE A 161 3.27 -15.56 -9.29
N THR A 162 4.58 -15.76 -9.48
CA THR A 162 5.11 -16.74 -10.44
C THR A 162 5.12 -18.15 -9.85
N PRO A 163 5.14 -19.20 -10.72
CA PRO A 163 5.34 -20.59 -10.26
C PRO A 163 6.60 -20.77 -9.40
N SER A 164 7.71 -20.12 -9.78
CA SER A 164 8.94 -20.17 -8.98
C SER A 164 8.73 -19.59 -7.58
N PHE A 165 8.00 -18.47 -7.47
CA PHE A 165 7.69 -17.85 -6.16
C PHE A 165 6.79 -18.77 -5.32
N THR A 166 5.71 -19.29 -5.90
CA THR A 166 4.77 -20.17 -5.18
C THR A 166 5.41 -21.47 -4.76
N ASN A 167 6.22 -22.11 -5.60
CA ASN A 167 6.92 -23.35 -5.26
C ASN A 167 7.96 -23.17 -4.15
N THR A 168 8.72 -22.08 -4.21
CA THR A 168 9.73 -21.79 -3.16
C THR A 168 9.07 -21.64 -1.79
N TRP A 169 7.88 -21.03 -1.73
CA TRP A 169 7.23 -20.66 -0.48
C TRP A 169 5.92 -21.42 -0.21
N ARG A 170 5.67 -22.52 -0.92
CA ARG A 170 4.41 -23.29 -0.91
C ARG A 170 3.87 -23.51 0.49
N ASN A 171 4.64 -24.16 1.36
CA ASN A 171 4.21 -24.55 2.70
C ASN A 171 3.77 -23.37 3.57
N TRP A 172 4.36 -22.20 3.35
CA TRP A 172 4.03 -20.97 4.06
C TRP A 172 2.82 -20.27 3.47
N LEU A 173 2.76 -20.22 2.13
CA LEU A 173 1.65 -19.59 1.42
C LEU A 173 0.34 -20.35 1.61
N GLU A 174 0.34 -21.68 1.62
CA GLU A 174 -0.83 -22.51 1.91
C GLU A 174 -1.41 -22.17 3.29
N LYS A 175 -0.57 -22.12 4.32
CA LYS A 175 -0.99 -21.73 5.67
C LYS A 175 -1.48 -20.27 5.71
N ALA A 176 -0.80 -19.35 5.03
CA ALA A 176 -1.15 -17.94 5.01
C ALA A 176 -2.47 -17.66 4.27
N VAL A 177 -2.82 -18.46 3.28
CA VAL A 177 -4.11 -18.39 2.57
C VAL A 177 -5.26 -18.76 3.49
N GLU A 178 -5.07 -19.71 4.41
CA GLU A 178 -6.09 -20.10 5.38
C GLU A 178 -6.16 -19.08 6.56
N ASP A 179 -5.01 -18.74 7.13
CA ASP A 179 -4.91 -17.74 8.19
C ASP A 179 -3.62 -16.91 7.99
N PRO A 180 -3.72 -15.62 7.65
CA PRO A 180 -2.55 -14.80 7.39
C PRO A 180 -1.65 -14.62 8.62
N ASP A 181 -2.14 -14.83 9.84
CA ASP A 181 -1.33 -14.78 11.06
C ASP A 181 -0.28 -15.89 11.13
N ASN A 182 -0.37 -16.94 10.28
CA ASN A 182 0.70 -17.91 10.15
C ASN A 182 2.02 -17.29 9.67
N LEU A 183 1.96 -16.12 9.01
CA LEU A 183 3.16 -15.35 8.65
C LEU A 183 3.77 -14.59 9.83
N TRP A 184 3.08 -14.49 10.97
CA TRP A 184 3.57 -13.84 12.20
C TRP A 184 4.35 -14.81 13.10
N SER A 185 4.61 -16.03 12.65
CA SER A 185 5.39 -17.02 13.38
C SER A 185 6.89 -16.66 13.36
N ALA A 186 7.59 -17.01 14.45
CA ALA A 186 9.06 -16.88 14.53
C ALA A 186 9.80 -17.74 13.50
N ASP A 187 9.16 -18.81 13.01
CA ASP A 187 9.73 -19.72 12.02
C ASP A 187 9.53 -19.22 10.58
N THR A 188 8.72 -18.17 10.39
CA THR A 188 8.45 -17.63 9.04
C THR A 188 9.70 -16.96 8.47
N PRO A 189 10.16 -17.35 7.26
CA PRO A 189 11.30 -16.71 6.63
C PRO A 189 11.06 -15.21 6.40
N GLU A 190 11.95 -14.37 6.91
CA GLU A 190 11.85 -12.91 6.78
C GLU A 190 11.84 -12.48 5.30
N GLU A 191 12.61 -13.18 4.44
CA GLU A 191 12.61 -12.94 3.00
C GLU A 191 11.22 -13.11 2.37
N LEU A 192 10.43 -14.11 2.78
CA LEU A 192 9.07 -14.27 2.30
C LEU A 192 8.20 -13.07 2.69
N VAL A 193 8.25 -12.67 3.95
CA VAL A 193 7.48 -11.52 4.46
C VAL A 193 7.86 -10.25 3.69
N ASP A 194 9.15 -9.98 3.52
CA ASP A 194 9.63 -8.83 2.78
C ASP A 194 9.16 -8.84 1.31
N ARG A 195 9.17 -9.99 0.65
CA ARG A 195 8.65 -10.14 -0.72
C ARG A 195 7.14 -9.91 -0.80
N LEU A 196 6.37 -10.41 0.17
CA LEU A 196 4.92 -10.21 0.20
C LEU A 196 4.57 -8.72 0.44
N ILE A 197 5.31 -8.04 1.30
CA ILE A 197 5.18 -6.60 1.53
C ILE A 197 5.57 -5.82 0.27
N ALA A 198 6.72 -6.12 -0.33
CA ALA A 198 7.20 -5.44 -1.54
C ALA A 198 6.25 -5.60 -2.74
N LYS A 199 5.61 -6.76 -2.86
CA LYS A 199 4.57 -7.02 -3.87
C LYS A 199 3.22 -6.38 -3.51
N ASN A 200 3.12 -5.74 -2.36
CA ASN A 200 1.88 -5.18 -1.82
C ASN A 200 0.73 -6.20 -1.81
N LEU A 201 1.03 -7.40 -1.33
CA LEU A 201 0.07 -8.51 -1.17
C LEU A 201 -0.53 -8.53 0.22
N ILE A 202 0.25 -8.13 1.23
CA ILE A 202 -0.15 -8.16 2.64
C ILE A 202 0.12 -6.84 3.34
N VAL A 203 -0.65 -6.60 4.40
CA VAL A 203 -0.34 -5.63 5.46
C VAL A 203 0.24 -6.41 6.63
N TYR A 204 1.50 -6.18 6.96
CA TYR A 204 2.22 -6.89 8.02
C TYR A 204 2.39 -6.02 9.25
N ASN A 205 2.38 -6.64 10.43
CA ASN A 205 2.42 -5.95 11.72
C ASN A 205 1.31 -4.90 11.82
N MET A 206 0.08 -5.37 11.80
CA MET A 206 -1.12 -4.54 11.87
C MET A 206 -1.11 -3.68 13.14
N TYR A 207 -1.54 -2.43 13.02
CA TYR A 207 -1.70 -1.54 14.16
C TYR A 207 -2.77 -2.05 15.12
N ASN A 208 -2.70 -1.60 16.38
CA ASN A 208 -3.77 -1.79 17.35
C ASN A 208 -5.10 -1.31 16.75
N ARG A 209 -6.20 -2.02 17.05
CA ARG A 209 -7.53 -1.71 16.51
C ARG A 209 -8.22 -0.53 17.24
N ASP A 210 -7.55 0.12 18.19
CA ASP A 210 -8.07 1.35 18.77
C ASP A 210 -8.17 2.42 17.65
N PRO A 211 -9.36 3.04 17.47
CA PRO A 211 -9.59 4.05 16.43
C PRO A 211 -8.60 5.21 16.43
N VAL A 212 -7.96 5.51 17.57
CA VAL A 212 -6.96 6.59 17.67
C VAL A 212 -5.76 6.38 16.75
N PHE A 213 -5.46 5.13 16.37
CA PHE A 213 -4.33 4.79 15.49
C PHE A 213 -4.71 4.74 14.00
N TRP A 214 -5.97 5.04 13.64
CA TRP A 214 -6.47 4.91 12.28
C TRP A 214 -7.13 6.19 11.80
N ILE A 215 -7.02 6.44 10.49
CA ILE A 215 -7.87 7.42 9.83
C ILE A 215 -9.18 6.70 9.51
N ASP A 216 -10.33 7.29 9.91
CA ASP A 216 -11.67 6.72 9.82
C ASP A 216 -11.85 5.55 10.82
N GLN A 217 -11.79 4.31 10.37
CA GLN A 217 -12.03 3.15 11.23
C GLN A 217 -10.96 2.07 11.05
N PRO A 218 -10.63 1.32 12.13
CA PRO A 218 -9.77 0.15 12.01
C PRO A 218 -10.48 -1.00 11.29
N PRO A 219 -9.71 -1.96 10.73
CA PRO A 219 -10.27 -3.24 10.32
C PRO A 219 -10.80 -4.03 11.51
N PRO A 220 -11.63 -5.07 11.28
CA PRO A 220 -12.02 -6.01 12.33
C PRO A 220 -10.78 -6.64 13.00
N GLU A 221 -10.93 -7.08 14.25
CA GLU A 221 -9.86 -7.72 15.02
C GLU A 221 -9.30 -8.94 14.27
N LYS A 222 -10.19 -9.80 13.79
CA LYS A 222 -9.87 -10.93 12.94
C LYS A 222 -11.10 -11.29 12.10
N ASP A 223 -10.89 -11.50 10.79
CA ASP A 223 -11.92 -11.95 9.85
C ASP A 223 -11.27 -12.78 8.75
N LEU A 224 -11.27 -14.09 8.93
CA LEU A 224 -10.64 -15.03 7.99
C LEU A 224 -11.39 -15.12 6.66
N GLU A 225 -12.68 -14.79 6.61
CA GLU A 225 -13.41 -14.74 5.34
C GLU A 225 -12.85 -13.63 4.46
N LEU A 226 -12.54 -12.47 5.04
CA LEU A 226 -11.92 -11.35 4.36
C LEU A 226 -10.38 -11.43 4.28
N GLY A 227 -9.78 -12.49 4.84
CA GLY A 227 -8.33 -12.64 4.88
C GLY A 227 -7.62 -11.68 5.84
N ILE A 228 -8.29 -11.33 6.93
CA ILE A 228 -7.79 -10.42 7.97
C ILE A 228 -7.44 -11.24 9.22
N GLY A 229 -6.17 -11.22 9.59
CA GLY A 229 -5.68 -11.74 10.86
C GLY A 229 -5.46 -10.64 11.89
N LYS A 230 -5.02 -11.02 13.07
CA LYS A 230 -4.69 -10.09 14.15
C LYS A 230 -3.45 -9.26 13.83
N HIS A 231 -2.42 -9.89 13.31
CA HIS A 231 -1.11 -9.30 13.04
C HIS A 231 -0.82 -9.08 11.56
N VAL A 232 -1.42 -9.90 10.70
CA VAL A 232 -1.23 -9.86 9.25
C VAL A 232 -2.57 -9.91 8.55
N ALA A 233 -2.73 -9.15 7.47
CA ALA A 233 -3.90 -9.23 6.62
C ALA A 233 -3.48 -9.25 5.13
N TRP A 234 -4.23 -9.94 4.30
CA TRP A 234 -4.16 -9.75 2.86
C TRP A 234 -4.69 -8.36 2.50
N GLN A 235 -4.13 -7.74 1.47
CA GLN A 235 -4.58 -6.41 1.02
C GLN A 235 -6.08 -6.39 0.69
N THR A 236 -6.55 -7.47 0.07
CA THR A 236 -7.98 -7.76 -0.15
C THR A 236 -8.19 -9.27 -0.29
N PRO A 237 -9.42 -9.78 -0.17
CA PRO A 237 -9.72 -11.17 -0.46
C PRO A 237 -9.31 -11.62 -1.87
N LEU A 238 -9.36 -10.73 -2.87
CA LEU A 238 -8.90 -11.01 -4.23
C LEU A 238 -7.38 -11.26 -4.31
N HIS A 239 -6.57 -10.58 -3.51
CA HIS A 239 -5.12 -10.85 -3.44
C HIS A 239 -4.85 -12.24 -2.84
N ARG A 240 -5.57 -12.61 -1.76
CA ARG A 240 -5.52 -13.96 -1.19
C ARG A 240 -5.92 -15.02 -2.22
N GLU A 241 -7.00 -14.77 -2.96
CA GLU A 241 -7.50 -15.71 -3.97
C GLU A 241 -6.51 -15.85 -5.15
N ALA A 242 -5.81 -14.79 -5.52
CA ALA A 242 -4.75 -14.86 -6.52
C ALA A 242 -3.61 -15.79 -6.08
N ALA A 243 -3.17 -15.68 -4.82
CA ALA A 243 -2.18 -16.58 -4.26
C ALA A 243 -2.69 -18.06 -4.19
N ARG A 244 -3.93 -18.26 -3.69
CA ARG A 244 -4.56 -19.59 -3.63
C ARG A 244 -4.62 -20.26 -5.00
N ARG A 245 -5.01 -19.51 -6.03
CA ARG A 245 -5.13 -20.04 -7.40
C ARG A 245 -3.80 -20.52 -7.97
N CYS A 246 -2.72 -19.78 -7.70
CA CYS A 246 -1.39 -20.21 -8.14
C CYS A 246 -0.93 -21.49 -7.45
N LEU A 247 -1.24 -21.66 -6.17
CA LEU A 247 -0.94 -22.90 -5.43
C LEU A 247 -1.70 -24.12 -5.99
N THR A 248 -3.00 -23.96 -6.31
CA THR A 248 -3.85 -25.06 -6.81
C THR A 248 -3.66 -25.37 -8.29
N ALA A 249 -3.21 -24.41 -9.10
CA ALA A 249 -2.97 -24.63 -10.54
C ALA A 249 -1.77 -25.57 -10.77
N GLU A 250 -0.79 -25.54 -9.90
CA GLU A 250 0.41 -26.38 -9.97
C GLU A 250 0.14 -27.83 -9.56
N ASP A 251 -0.81 -28.07 -8.63
CA ASP A 251 -1.22 -29.42 -8.24
C ASP A 251 -1.89 -30.20 -9.40
N ARG A 252 -2.35 -29.50 -10.44
CA ARG A 252 -2.94 -30.11 -11.65
C ARG A 252 -1.91 -30.43 -12.74
N LEU A 253 -0.68 -30.00 -12.59
CA LEU A 253 0.41 -30.20 -13.55
C LEU A 253 1.45 -31.23 -13.05
N GLN A 254 1.31 -31.74 -11.81
CA GLN A 254 2.02 -32.89 -11.24
C GLN A 254 1.17 -34.15 -11.31
#